data_3d08a2b804b84bab0814b9142e0fa330
#
_entry.id   3d08a2b804b84bab0814b9142e0fa330
#
_cell.length_a   1.000
_cell.length_b   1.000
_cell.length_c   1.000
_cell.angle_alpha   90.00
_cell.angle_beta   90.00
_cell.angle_gamma   90.00
#
_symmetry.space_group_name_H-M   'P 1'
#
loop_
_entity.id
_entity.type
_entity.pdbx_description
1 polymer ?
#
loop_
_entity_poly.entity_id
_entity_poly.type
_entity_poly.pdbx_seq_one_letter_code
_entity_poly.pdbx_strand_id
1 'polypeptide(L)'
;IVWEAQKTDYPTPHPDFPDYEPRGCPRGVSASWYVYSPLRVKYPYIRGKLLEMWKAAKQASNNDPVAAWEAIQSDPAKRKAYQQARGKGGFVRFSWDEASEIIAASLISTIKKHGPDRIFGFTPLPAMSMTSFASGARFLSMLGASMVSFYDWYCDLPPASPQIWGEQTDVPESADWYNAGY
;
A
#
# COMPACT_ATOMS: atom_id res chain seq x y z
N ILE A 1 2.42 20.72 -1.77
CA ILE A 1 2.42 20.94 -0.30
C ILE A 1 3.86 21.18 0.12
N VAL A 2 4.11 22.33 0.71
CA VAL A 2 5.47 22.74 1.13
C VAL A 2 5.60 22.68 2.65
N TRP A 3 4.48 22.85 3.36
CA TRP A 3 4.46 22.97 4.81
C TRP A 3 3.10 22.55 5.38
N GLU A 4 3.12 21.97 6.56
CA GLU A 4 1.94 21.76 7.39
C GLU A 4 1.94 22.79 8.52
N ALA A 5 0.87 23.59 8.62
CA ALA A 5 0.68 24.53 9.69
C ALA A 5 -0.28 23.95 10.74
N GLN A 6 0.06 24.15 12.00
CA GLN A 6 -0.81 23.80 13.11
C GLN A 6 -1.80 24.93 13.38
N LYS A 7 -3.04 24.57 13.63
CA LYS A 7 -4.03 25.55 14.09
C LYS A 7 -3.73 25.88 15.57
N THR A 8 -3.70 27.16 15.90
CA THR A 8 -3.36 27.65 17.25
C THR A 8 -4.47 28.45 17.91
N ASP A 9 -5.59 28.64 17.21
CA ASP A 9 -6.73 29.46 17.65
C ASP A 9 -7.96 28.62 18.01
N TYR A 10 -7.74 27.53 18.72
CA TYR A 10 -8.83 26.76 19.28
C TYR A 10 -9.50 27.53 20.43
N PRO A 11 -10.83 27.58 20.47
CA PRO A 11 -11.51 28.15 21.62
C PRO A 11 -11.31 27.29 22.86
N THR A 12 -11.21 27.95 24.02
CA THR A 12 -11.22 27.24 25.30
C THR A 12 -12.60 26.60 25.51
N PRO A 13 -12.69 25.28 25.64
CA PRO A 13 -13.99 24.61 25.73
C PRO A 13 -14.68 24.83 27.06
N HIS A 14 -13.92 24.97 28.14
CA HIS A 14 -14.43 25.22 29.49
C HIS A 14 -13.30 25.73 30.39
N PRO A 15 -13.61 26.64 31.40
CA PRO A 15 -12.58 27.20 32.28
C PRO A 15 -11.76 26.15 33.08
N ASP A 16 -12.38 25.03 33.38
CA ASP A 16 -11.75 23.97 34.20
C ASP A 16 -11.01 22.92 33.36
N PHE A 17 -11.05 23.02 32.04
CA PHE A 17 -10.32 22.11 31.17
C PHE A 17 -9.14 22.85 30.50
N PRO A 18 -8.04 22.16 30.28
CA PRO A 18 -6.94 22.76 29.54
C PRO A 18 -7.38 23.07 28.09
N ASP A 19 -6.81 24.14 27.55
CA ASP A 19 -7.01 24.48 26.15
C ASP A 19 -6.54 23.37 25.22
N TYR A 20 -7.23 23.22 24.09
CA TYR A 20 -6.77 22.33 23.04
C TYR A 20 -5.47 22.88 22.44
N GLU A 21 -4.39 22.16 22.66
CA GLU A 21 -3.12 22.47 22.03
C GLU A 21 -3.14 22.10 20.55
N PRO A 22 -2.34 22.78 19.71
CA PRO A 22 -2.16 22.38 18.32
C PRO A 22 -1.71 20.95 18.24
N ARG A 23 -2.47 20.10 17.52
CA ARG A 23 -2.23 18.67 17.42
C ARG A 23 -1.82 18.28 16.02
N GLY A 24 -0.56 18.21 15.81
CA GLY A 24 0.04 17.59 14.65
C GLY A 24 1.12 16.65 15.11
N CYS A 25 1.72 15.94 14.18
CA CYS A 25 2.86 15.10 14.50
C CYS A 25 4.01 15.37 13.53
N PRO A 26 5.24 15.01 13.91
CA PRO A 26 6.42 15.20 13.04
C PRO A 26 6.27 14.56 11.66
N ARG A 27 5.43 13.56 11.50
CA ARG A 27 5.18 12.89 10.23
C ARG A 27 4.48 13.80 9.23
N GLY A 28 3.42 14.48 9.61
CA GLY A 28 2.73 15.45 8.75
C GLY A 28 3.63 16.66 8.42
N VAL A 29 4.29 17.21 9.44
CA VAL A 29 5.23 18.33 9.27
C VAL A 29 6.36 17.98 8.30
N SER A 30 6.84 16.76 8.31
CA SER A 30 7.92 16.28 7.44
C SER A 30 7.46 15.76 6.07
N ALA A 31 6.18 15.83 5.73
CA ALA A 31 5.63 15.27 4.50
C ALA A 31 6.32 15.79 3.23
N SER A 32 6.70 17.07 3.19
CA SER A 32 7.43 17.67 2.07
C SER A 32 8.78 16.99 1.82
N TRP A 33 9.46 16.53 2.86
CA TRP A 33 10.73 15.80 2.73
C TRP A 33 10.55 14.47 1.99
N TYR A 34 9.46 13.76 2.20
CA TYR A 34 9.17 12.53 1.44
C TYR A 34 8.96 12.81 -0.05
N VAL A 35 8.34 13.94 -0.37
CA VAL A 35 8.05 14.32 -1.76
C VAL A 35 9.28 14.83 -2.48
N TYR A 36 10.11 15.65 -1.82
CA TYR A 36 11.23 16.38 -2.44
C TYR A 36 12.60 15.86 -2.04
N SER A 37 12.68 14.84 -1.20
CA SER A 37 13.96 14.26 -0.79
C SER A 37 14.76 13.73 -1.98
N PRO A 38 16.09 13.97 -2.01
CA PRO A 38 16.95 13.33 -3.00
C PRO A 38 16.98 11.80 -2.90
N LEU A 39 16.60 11.26 -1.74
CA LEU A 39 16.51 9.81 -1.49
C LEU A 39 15.21 9.19 -1.99
N ARG A 40 14.26 10.01 -2.48
CA ARG A 40 13.00 9.49 -3.01
C ARG A 40 13.24 8.55 -4.19
N VAL A 41 12.61 7.38 -4.15
CA VAL A 41 12.61 6.45 -5.27
C VAL A 41 11.89 7.06 -6.46
N LYS A 42 12.59 7.26 -7.57
CA LYS A 42 12.08 7.95 -8.77
C LYS A 42 11.76 7.01 -9.93
N TYR A 43 12.24 5.79 -9.86
CA TYR A 43 12.17 4.80 -10.93
C TYR A 43 11.74 3.46 -10.37
N PRO A 44 11.14 2.58 -11.18
CA PRO A 44 10.90 1.23 -10.76
C PRO A 44 12.20 0.45 -10.55
N TYR A 45 12.19 -0.40 -9.56
CA TYR A 45 13.28 -1.32 -9.25
C TYR A 45 12.75 -2.74 -9.15
N ILE A 46 13.52 -3.67 -9.66
CA ILE A 46 13.26 -5.09 -9.58
C ILE A 46 14.48 -5.80 -8.97
N ARG A 47 14.26 -6.95 -8.34
CA ARG A 47 15.41 -7.79 -7.95
C ARG A 47 16.13 -8.27 -9.18
N GLY A 48 17.46 -8.06 -9.22
CA GLY A 48 18.30 -8.47 -10.35
C GLY A 48 18.12 -9.95 -10.69
N LYS A 49 17.98 -10.81 -9.68
CA LYS A 49 17.73 -12.25 -9.87
C LYS A 49 16.45 -12.53 -10.64
N LEU A 50 15.37 -11.81 -10.37
CA LEU A 50 14.12 -11.99 -11.12
C LEU A 50 14.25 -11.40 -12.54
N LEU A 51 14.93 -10.27 -12.71
CA LEU A 51 15.14 -9.67 -14.02
C LEU A 51 15.95 -10.57 -14.97
N GLU A 52 17.00 -11.18 -14.45
CA GLU A 52 17.81 -12.17 -15.21
C GLU A 52 16.93 -13.33 -15.70
N MET A 53 16.17 -13.91 -14.82
CA MET A 53 15.23 -14.99 -15.14
C MET A 53 14.17 -14.57 -16.15
N TRP A 54 13.65 -13.34 -15.97
CA TRP A 54 12.64 -12.78 -16.85
C TRP A 54 13.16 -12.60 -18.29
N LYS A 55 14.34 -11.97 -18.44
CA LYS A 55 14.96 -11.77 -19.76
C LYS A 55 15.26 -13.10 -20.46
N ALA A 56 15.81 -14.07 -19.73
CA ALA A 56 16.08 -15.40 -20.29
C ALA A 56 14.79 -16.14 -20.70
N ALA A 57 13.75 -16.05 -19.86
CA ALA A 57 12.46 -16.68 -20.15
C ALA A 57 11.76 -16.02 -21.35
N LYS A 58 11.77 -14.71 -21.45
CA LYS A 58 11.22 -13.99 -22.62
C LYS A 58 11.90 -14.40 -23.91
N GLN A 59 13.21 -14.45 -23.92
CA GLN A 59 13.98 -14.90 -25.08
C GLN A 59 13.61 -16.32 -25.50
N ALA A 60 13.45 -17.23 -24.52
CA ALA A 60 13.06 -18.61 -24.79
C ALA A 60 11.60 -18.78 -25.21
N SER A 61 10.74 -17.82 -24.92
CA SER A 61 9.29 -17.84 -25.21
C SER A 61 8.89 -16.95 -26.38
N ASN A 62 9.78 -16.70 -27.33
CA ASN A 62 9.52 -15.82 -28.48
C ASN A 62 8.98 -14.44 -28.09
N ASN A 63 9.44 -13.89 -26.99
CA ASN A 63 8.99 -12.63 -26.37
C ASN A 63 7.53 -12.62 -25.89
N ASP A 64 6.87 -13.75 -25.73
CA ASP A 64 5.57 -13.82 -25.05
C ASP A 64 5.77 -13.63 -23.54
N PRO A 65 5.25 -12.51 -22.96
CA PRO A 65 5.47 -12.22 -21.56
C PRO A 65 4.70 -13.16 -20.63
N VAL A 66 3.54 -13.64 -21.03
CA VAL A 66 2.74 -14.56 -20.18
C VAL A 66 3.42 -15.94 -20.14
N ALA A 67 3.84 -16.47 -21.29
CA ALA A 67 4.58 -17.72 -21.35
C ALA A 67 5.92 -17.64 -20.58
N ALA A 68 6.62 -16.52 -20.68
CA ALA A 68 7.85 -16.28 -19.92
C ALA A 68 7.61 -16.29 -18.41
N TRP A 69 6.56 -15.63 -17.93
CA TRP A 69 6.19 -15.66 -16.53
C TRP A 69 5.83 -17.07 -16.07
N GLU A 70 5.06 -17.79 -16.86
CA GLU A 70 4.67 -19.15 -16.56
C GLU A 70 5.87 -20.12 -16.49
N ALA A 71 6.84 -19.95 -17.37
CA ALA A 71 8.08 -20.74 -17.34
C ALA A 71 8.93 -20.51 -16.08
N ILE A 72 8.83 -19.31 -15.48
CA ILE A 72 9.47 -19.03 -14.19
C ILE A 72 8.66 -19.63 -13.04
N GLN A 73 7.33 -19.51 -13.07
CA GLN A 73 6.46 -19.94 -11.98
C GLN A 73 6.29 -21.47 -11.92
N SER A 74 6.31 -22.15 -13.04
CA SER A 74 6.20 -23.61 -13.10
C SER A 74 7.47 -24.34 -12.66
N ASP A 75 8.61 -23.66 -12.65
CA ASP A 75 9.88 -24.22 -12.18
C ASP A 75 10.07 -23.92 -10.68
N PRO A 76 9.94 -24.91 -9.77
CA PRO A 76 10.07 -24.68 -8.34
C PRO A 76 11.44 -24.13 -7.93
N ALA A 77 12.50 -24.49 -8.65
CA ALA A 77 13.85 -24.02 -8.34
C ALA A 77 14.00 -22.53 -8.67
N LYS A 78 13.52 -22.10 -9.84
CA LYS A 78 13.50 -20.68 -10.23
C LYS A 78 12.64 -19.85 -9.27
N ARG A 79 11.43 -20.33 -8.98
CA ARG A 79 10.51 -19.67 -8.05
C ARG A 79 11.15 -19.50 -6.66
N LYS A 80 11.74 -20.55 -6.13
CA LYS A 80 12.44 -20.52 -4.85
C LYS A 80 13.62 -19.55 -4.87
N ALA A 81 14.40 -19.54 -5.94
CA ALA A 81 15.60 -18.71 -6.04
C ALA A 81 15.30 -17.20 -5.96
N TYR A 82 14.29 -16.69 -6.67
CA TYR A 82 13.97 -15.28 -6.56
C TYR A 82 13.22 -14.93 -5.28
N GLN A 83 12.41 -15.84 -4.72
CA GLN A 83 11.75 -15.67 -3.43
C GLN A 83 12.76 -15.56 -2.29
N GLN A 84 13.79 -16.39 -2.28
CA GLN A 84 14.86 -16.36 -1.29
C GLN A 84 15.76 -15.11 -1.37
N ALA A 85 15.68 -14.36 -2.45
CA ALA A 85 16.36 -13.06 -2.58
C ALA A 85 15.66 -11.92 -1.82
N ARG A 86 14.48 -12.16 -1.23
CA ARG A 86 13.80 -11.16 -0.40
C ARG A 86 14.63 -10.78 0.81
N GLY A 87 14.69 -9.48 1.11
CA GLY A 87 15.45 -8.93 2.23
C GLY A 87 16.97 -8.87 2.02
N LYS A 88 17.50 -9.38 0.92
CA LYS A 88 18.95 -9.44 0.66
C LYS A 88 19.46 -8.34 -0.28
N GLY A 89 18.63 -7.36 -0.62
CA GLY A 89 18.99 -6.29 -1.56
C GLY A 89 19.05 -6.78 -3.00
N GLY A 90 20.02 -6.25 -3.77
CA GLY A 90 20.23 -6.65 -5.17
C GLY A 90 19.18 -6.08 -6.13
N PHE A 91 18.61 -4.92 -5.81
CA PHE A 91 17.68 -4.22 -6.68
C PHE A 91 18.43 -3.52 -7.82
N VAL A 92 17.89 -3.64 -9.02
CA VAL A 92 18.36 -2.94 -10.21
C VAL A 92 17.23 -2.08 -10.78
N ARG A 93 17.60 -0.94 -11.33
CA ARG A 93 16.66 -0.05 -12.01
C ARG A 93 16.25 -0.66 -13.34
N PHE A 94 14.96 -0.52 -13.69
CA PHE A 94 14.44 -0.89 -15.01
C PHE A 94 13.37 0.11 -15.47
N SER A 95 12.81 -0.07 -16.66
CA SER A 95 11.85 0.88 -17.21
C SER A 95 10.43 0.65 -16.69
N TRP A 96 9.57 1.67 -16.82
CA TRP A 96 8.14 1.53 -16.52
C TRP A 96 7.44 0.55 -17.45
N ASP A 97 7.86 0.47 -18.71
CA ASP A 97 7.29 -0.45 -19.69
C ASP A 97 7.59 -1.90 -19.29
N GLU A 98 8.85 -2.20 -18.94
CA GLU A 98 9.23 -3.52 -18.43
C GLU A 98 8.51 -3.86 -17.12
N ALA A 99 8.36 -2.88 -16.23
CA ALA A 99 7.63 -3.07 -14.97
C ALA A 99 6.18 -3.43 -15.21
N SER A 100 5.51 -2.68 -16.08
CA SER A 100 4.11 -2.89 -16.45
C SER A 100 3.92 -4.23 -17.16
N GLU A 101 4.84 -4.62 -18.02
CA GLU A 101 4.80 -5.90 -18.73
C GLU A 101 4.88 -7.10 -17.76
N ILE A 102 5.83 -7.07 -16.82
CA ILE A 102 5.96 -8.16 -15.82
C ILE A 102 4.72 -8.24 -14.93
N ILE A 103 4.21 -7.10 -14.47
CA ILE A 103 3.00 -7.05 -13.65
C ILE A 103 1.81 -7.60 -14.44
N ALA A 104 1.60 -7.13 -15.65
CA ALA A 104 0.51 -7.59 -16.52
C ALA A 104 0.61 -9.11 -16.79
N ALA A 105 1.80 -9.61 -17.12
CA ALA A 105 2.03 -11.03 -17.35
C ALA A 105 1.65 -11.88 -16.12
N SER A 106 2.01 -11.44 -14.93
CA SER A 106 1.67 -12.14 -13.68
C SER A 106 0.17 -12.17 -13.40
N LEU A 107 -0.51 -11.04 -13.61
CA LEU A 107 -1.97 -10.93 -13.43
C LEU A 107 -2.71 -11.79 -14.46
N ILE A 108 -2.35 -11.69 -15.74
CA ILE A 108 -2.97 -12.47 -16.82
C ILE A 108 -2.76 -13.97 -16.61
N SER A 109 -1.57 -14.39 -16.23
CA SER A 109 -1.32 -15.79 -15.92
C SER A 109 -2.20 -16.29 -14.77
N THR A 110 -2.37 -15.49 -13.72
CA THR A 110 -3.25 -15.82 -12.58
C THR A 110 -4.71 -15.93 -13.03
N ILE A 111 -5.20 -14.95 -13.80
CA ILE A 111 -6.57 -14.93 -14.32
C ILE A 111 -6.85 -16.15 -15.20
N LYS A 112 -5.94 -16.47 -16.12
CA LYS A 112 -6.09 -17.62 -17.02
C LYS A 112 -6.12 -18.96 -16.27
N LYS A 113 -5.35 -19.11 -15.21
CA LYS A 113 -5.22 -20.37 -14.46
C LYS A 113 -6.27 -20.55 -13.37
N HIS A 114 -6.67 -19.49 -12.73
CA HIS A 114 -7.40 -19.58 -11.47
C HIS A 114 -8.63 -18.68 -11.39
N GLY A 115 -8.83 -17.80 -12.35
CA GLY A 115 -9.88 -16.78 -12.33
C GLY A 115 -9.41 -15.45 -11.70
N PRO A 116 -10.11 -14.36 -11.99
CA PRO A 116 -9.75 -13.02 -11.51
C PRO A 116 -9.95 -12.83 -10.01
N ASP A 117 -10.86 -13.59 -9.40
CA ASP A 117 -11.15 -13.60 -7.96
C ASP A 117 -9.97 -14.07 -7.10
N ARG A 118 -8.95 -14.66 -7.71
CA ARG A 118 -7.70 -15.05 -7.07
C ARG A 118 -6.68 -13.91 -7.00
N ILE A 119 -7.01 -12.78 -7.57
CA ILE A 119 -6.28 -11.54 -7.37
C ILE A 119 -6.96 -10.78 -6.25
N PHE A 120 -6.18 -10.49 -5.23
CA PHE A 120 -6.64 -9.74 -4.07
C PHE A 120 -5.97 -8.38 -4.05
N GLY A 121 -6.74 -7.34 -3.94
CA GLY A 121 -6.26 -5.98 -3.88
C GLY A 121 -6.72 -5.25 -2.63
N PHE A 122 -5.86 -4.36 -2.17
CA PHE A 122 -6.08 -3.53 -1.01
C PHE A 122 -5.95 -2.06 -1.40
N THR A 123 -6.99 -1.27 -1.13
CA THR A 123 -7.01 0.16 -1.46
C THR A 123 -6.84 1.01 -0.21
N PRO A 124 -6.24 2.22 -0.33
CA PRO A 124 -6.15 3.14 0.79
C PRO A 124 -7.52 3.70 1.18
N LEU A 125 -7.55 4.44 2.29
CA LEU A 125 -8.74 5.14 2.77
C LEU A 125 -9.15 6.26 1.82
N PRO A 126 -10.44 6.37 1.44
CA PRO A 126 -10.94 7.50 0.65
C PRO A 126 -10.72 8.85 1.32
N ALA A 127 -10.79 8.89 2.64
CA ALA A 127 -10.57 10.09 3.43
C ALA A 127 -9.16 10.67 3.30
N MET A 128 -8.15 9.83 3.03
CA MET A 128 -6.77 10.28 2.83
C MET A 128 -6.53 10.78 1.42
N SER A 129 -7.04 10.09 0.42
CA SER A 129 -6.93 10.46 -0.98
C SER A 129 -7.99 9.74 -1.81
N MET A 130 -9.01 10.48 -2.19
CA MET A 130 -10.07 9.96 -3.06
C MET A 130 -9.50 9.44 -4.40
N THR A 131 -8.54 10.14 -4.99
CA THR A 131 -7.90 9.73 -6.24
C THR A 131 -7.12 8.43 -6.09
N SER A 132 -6.38 8.28 -5.02
CA SER A 132 -5.61 7.04 -4.77
C SER A 132 -6.54 5.86 -4.51
N PHE A 133 -7.61 6.05 -3.76
CA PHE A 133 -8.63 5.04 -3.55
C PHE A 133 -9.32 4.66 -4.87
N ALA A 134 -9.82 5.65 -5.60
CA ALA A 134 -10.59 5.43 -6.82
C ALA A 134 -9.76 4.77 -7.94
N SER A 135 -8.50 5.12 -8.11
CA SER A 135 -7.65 4.50 -9.12
C SER A 135 -7.36 3.03 -8.81
N GLY A 136 -7.06 2.69 -7.56
CA GLY A 136 -6.89 1.30 -7.12
C GLY A 136 -8.17 0.49 -7.25
N ALA A 137 -9.28 1.02 -6.75
CA ALA A 137 -10.58 0.39 -6.83
C ALA A 137 -11.03 0.14 -8.29
N ARG A 138 -10.85 1.14 -9.15
CA ARG A 138 -11.16 1.02 -10.58
C ARG A 138 -10.33 -0.08 -11.25
N PHE A 139 -9.03 -0.11 -10.98
CA PHE A 139 -8.13 -1.12 -11.55
C PHE A 139 -8.57 -2.54 -11.15
N LEU A 140 -8.80 -2.77 -9.86
CA LEU A 140 -9.22 -4.08 -9.35
C LEU A 140 -10.60 -4.50 -9.89
N SER A 141 -11.55 -3.56 -9.94
CA SER A 141 -12.88 -3.82 -10.48
C SER A 141 -12.85 -4.16 -11.97
N MET A 142 -12.00 -3.49 -12.75
CA MET A 142 -11.85 -3.80 -14.19
C MET A 142 -11.21 -5.16 -14.43
N LEU A 143 -10.41 -5.66 -13.50
CA LEU A 143 -9.84 -7.01 -13.55
C LEU A 143 -10.82 -8.09 -13.09
N GLY A 144 -11.91 -7.73 -12.40
CA GLY A 144 -12.76 -8.68 -11.68
C GLY A 144 -12.11 -9.27 -10.44
N ALA A 145 -11.14 -8.56 -9.88
CA ALA A 145 -10.39 -8.97 -8.71
C ALA A 145 -11.16 -8.74 -7.40
N SER A 146 -10.82 -9.49 -6.36
CA SER A 146 -11.34 -9.24 -5.02
C SER A 146 -10.70 -7.98 -4.44
N MET A 147 -11.52 -7.09 -3.92
CA MET A 147 -11.08 -5.82 -3.38
C MET A 147 -11.53 -5.67 -1.94
N VAL A 148 -10.61 -5.25 -1.09
CA VAL A 148 -10.88 -4.76 0.25
C VAL A 148 -10.27 -3.38 0.42
N SER A 149 -10.84 -2.61 1.32
CA SER A 149 -10.33 -1.30 1.71
C SER A 149 -9.71 -1.36 3.11
N PHE A 150 -9.10 -0.25 3.49
CA PHE A 150 -8.59 -0.09 4.84
C PHE A 150 -9.70 -0.22 5.90
N TYR A 151 -10.91 0.20 5.57
CA TYR A 151 -12.07 0.06 6.45
C TYR A 151 -12.48 -1.38 6.74
N ASP A 152 -12.16 -2.32 5.84
CA ASP A 152 -12.48 -3.74 6.03
C ASP A 152 -11.51 -4.45 6.97
N TRP A 153 -10.32 -3.88 7.18
CA TRP A 153 -9.22 -4.59 7.82
C TRP A 153 -8.69 -3.96 9.09
N TYR A 154 -8.89 -2.67 9.26
CA TYR A 154 -8.35 -1.94 10.38
C TYR A 154 -9.42 -1.50 11.36
N CYS A 155 -8.96 -1.05 12.51
CA CYS A 155 -9.80 -0.66 13.65
C CYS A 155 -10.67 0.58 13.43
N ASP A 156 -10.71 1.15 12.25
CA ASP A 156 -11.68 2.21 11.92
C ASP A 156 -13.13 1.74 12.01
N LEU A 157 -13.37 0.42 11.87
CA LEU A 157 -14.67 -0.22 12.02
C LEU A 157 -14.54 -1.53 12.80
N PRO A 158 -13.97 -1.53 14.01
CA PRO A 158 -13.78 -2.76 14.75
C PRO A 158 -15.13 -3.33 15.21
N PRO A 159 -15.45 -4.57 14.89
CA PRO A 159 -16.72 -5.17 15.29
C PRO A 159 -16.84 -5.32 16.81
N ALA A 160 -15.71 -5.30 17.53
CA ALA A 160 -15.71 -5.39 18.98
C ALA A 160 -16.21 -4.12 19.67
N SER A 161 -15.94 -2.93 19.10
CA SER A 161 -16.35 -1.67 19.73
C SER A 161 -17.86 -1.57 19.96
N PRO A 162 -18.73 -1.80 18.97
CA PRO A 162 -20.18 -1.81 19.19
C PRO A 162 -20.64 -2.88 20.19
N GLN A 163 -19.97 -4.02 20.23
CA GLN A 163 -20.33 -5.10 21.16
C GLN A 163 -19.98 -4.76 22.62
N ILE A 164 -18.88 -4.03 22.84
CA ILE A 164 -18.40 -3.70 24.18
C ILE A 164 -19.04 -2.40 24.69
N TRP A 165 -19.13 -1.39 23.84
CA TRP A 165 -19.51 -0.02 24.24
C TRP A 165 -20.87 0.42 23.71
N GLY A 166 -21.49 -0.36 22.82
CA GLY A 166 -22.77 -0.02 22.20
C GLY A 166 -22.66 1.00 21.08
N GLU A 167 -21.49 1.52 20.77
CA GLU A 167 -21.25 2.46 19.70
C GLU A 167 -19.93 2.22 18.98
N GLN A 168 -19.84 2.74 17.76
CA GLN A 168 -18.67 2.61 16.91
C GLN A 168 -17.67 3.72 17.23
N THR A 169 -16.73 3.44 18.12
CA THR A 169 -15.60 4.32 18.42
C THR A 169 -14.30 3.55 18.31
N ASP A 170 -13.35 4.11 17.60
CA ASP A 170 -12.04 3.48 17.44
C ASP A 170 -11.06 3.89 18.52
N VAL A 171 -11.13 5.14 18.92
CA VAL A 171 -10.24 5.73 19.90
C VAL A 171 -11.09 6.45 20.93
N PRO A 172 -10.96 6.08 22.21
CA PRO A 172 -11.58 6.85 23.28
C PRO A 172 -11.14 8.31 23.17
N GLU A 173 -12.04 9.22 23.49
CA GLU A 173 -11.69 10.64 23.54
C GLU A 173 -10.44 10.82 24.40
N SER A 174 -9.45 11.46 23.85
CA SER A 174 -8.17 11.67 24.53
C SER A 174 -8.26 12.65 25.72
N ALA A 175 -9.43 13.25 25.93
CA ALA A 175 -9.66 14.21 27.00
C ALA A 175 -9.36 13.65 28.38
N ASP A 176 -9.63 12.40 28.62
CA ASP A 176 -9.35 11.75 29.89
C ASP A 176 -7.86 11.59 30.20
N TRP A 177 -7.01 11.69 29.21
CA TRP A 177 -5.58 11.61 29.42
C TRP A 177 -5.04 12.73 30.32
N TYR A 178 -5.71 13.88 30.32
CA TYR A 178 -5.35 15.00 31.20
C TYR A 178 -5.71 14.75 32.66
N ASN A 179 -6.72 13.92 32.90
CA ASN A 179 -7.23 13.64 34.24
C ASN A 179 -6.81 12.24 34.73
N ALA A 180 -6.17 11.45 33.89
CA ALA A 180 -5.72 10.12 34.24
C ALA A 180 -4.61 10.21 35.29
N GLY A 181 -4.75 9.43 36.35
CA GLY A 181 -3.78 9.39 37.45
C GLY A 181 -2.50 8.61 37.09
N TYR A 182 -2.56 7.76 36.06
CA TYR A 182 -1.43 7.13 35.40
C TYR A 182 -1.90 6.32 34.17
#